data_1734b66aad5cd5156de1bcfbd9d6495d
#
_entry.id   1734b66aad5cd5156de1bcfbd9d6495d
#
_cell.length_a   1.000
_cell.length_b   1.000
_cell.length_c   1.000
_cell.angle_alpha   90.00
_cell.angle_beta   90.00
_cell.angle_gamma   90.00
#
_symmetry.space_group_name_H-M   'P 1'
#
loop_
_entity.id
_entity.type
_entity.pdbx_description
1 polymer ?
#
loop_
_entity_poly.entity_id
_entity_poly.type
_entity_poly.pdbx_seq_one_letter_code
_entity_poly.pdbx_strand_id
1 'polypeptide(L)'
;MGFNEFLSSIFGNKATRDMKEIKPWVDKVKAAYPEIAALDNDALRAKTEELKAYIRNSAAEQRSKVEELKASVENTELEEREELFAQIDKLEKEILDIYEKALDEVLPAAFSIVKETAKRFSENEEITVTATEFDRHLAATKDFVRIEGDKAIYQNHWVAGGNDTVWNMVHYDVQLFGGVVLHKGKIAEMATGEGKTLVATLPVFLNALTGNGVHVVTVNDYLAKRDSEWMGPLYMFHGLSVDCIDKHQPNSDARRQAYLADITFGTNNEFGFDYLRDNMAISPKDLVQRQHNYAIVDEVDSVLIDDARTPLIISGPVPKGDDQLFEQLRPQVERLVEAQKKQIGRAHV
;
A
#
# COMPACT_ATOMS: atom_id res chain seq x y z
N MET A 1 15.87 14.57 -39.23
CA MET A 1 14.64 14.41 -38.40
C MET A 1 14.16 12.98 -38.61
N GLY A 2 14.16 12.19 -37.55
CA GLY A 2 13.65 10.83 -37.59
C GLY A 2 12.13 10.82 -37.66
N PHE A 3 11.54 9.76 -38.23
CA PHE A 3 10.08 9.60 -38.34
C PHE A 3 9.38 9.77 -36.98
N ASN A 4 10.02 9.36 -35.87
CA ASN A 4 9.53 9.57 -34.52
C ASN A 4 9.54 11.04 -34.08
N GLU A 5 10.53 11.84 -34.48
CA GLU A 5 10.57 13.30 -34.20
C GLU A 5 9.47 14.05 -34.96
N PHE A 6 9.20 13.64 -36.20
CA PHE A 6 8.12 14.19 -36.99
C PHE A 6 6.75 13.85 -36.40
N LEU A 7 6.51 12.62 -35.96
CA LEU A 7 5.28 12.22 -35.28
C LEU A 7 5.10 12.95 -33.94
N SER A 8 6.17 13.13 -33.16
CA SER A 8 6.11 13.85 -31.89
C SER A 8 5.81 15.34 -32.07
N SER A 9 6.23 15.95 -33.19
CA SER A 9 5.94 17.36 -33.50
C SER A 9 4.47 17.59 -33.88
N ILE A 10 3.80 16.57 -34.48
CA ILE A 10 2.39 16.66 -34.90
C ILE A 10 1.43 16.24 -33.79
N PHE A 11 1.75 15.16 -33.08
CA PHE A 11 0.86 14.54 -32.08
C PHE A 11 1.24 14.87 -30.62
N GLY A 12 2.30 15.62 -30.40
CA GLY A 12 2.91 15.81 -29.08
C GLY A 12 3.58 14.53 -28.55
N ASN A 13 4.46 14.66 -27.57
CA ASN A 13 5.01 13.49 -26.92
C ASN A 13 3.95 12.92 -25.90
N LYS A 14 4.11 11.66 -25.48
CA LYS A 14 3.23 10.99 -24.52
C LYS A 14 3.06 11.81 -23.24
N ALA A 15 4.15 12.35 -22.71
CA ALA A 15 4.14 13.19 -21.52
C ALA A 15 3.23 14.42 -21.66
N THR A 16 3.24 15.09 -22.81
CA THR A 16 2.37 16.25 -23.06
C THR A 16 0.87 15.87 -23.08
N ARG A 17 0.55 14.68 -23.59
CA ARG A 17 -0.84 14.17 -23.58
C ARG A 17 -1.28 13.79 -22.18
N ASP A 18 -0.44 13.07 -21.45
CA ASP A 18 -0.69 12.69 -20.06
C ASP A 18 -0.83 13.93 -19.16
N MET A 19 -0.01 14.97 -19.38
CA MET A 19 -0.15 16.27 -18.71
C MET A 19 -1.52 16.90 -18.94
N LYS A 20 -2.02 16.87 -20.18
CA LYS A 20 -3.36 17.42 -20.49
C LYS A 20 -4.50 16.62 -19.86
N GLU A 21 -4.32 15.31 -19.73
CA GLU A 21 -5.30 14.42 -19.08
C GLU A 21 -5.34 14.61 -17.56
N ILE A 22 -4.18 14.76 -16.93
CA ILE A 22 -4.04 14.81 -15.47
C ILE A 22 -4.26 16.22 -14.90
N LYS A 23 -3.84 17.26 -15.62
CA LYS A 23 -3.97 18.66 -15.14
C LYS A 23 -5.37 19.04 -14.64
N PRO A 24 -6.48 18.67 -15.30
CA PRO A 24 -7.82 19.00 -14.80
C PRO A 24 -8.12 18.41 -13.41
N TRP A 25 -7.53 17.26 -13.07
CA TRP A 25 -7.68 16.65 -11.75
C TRP A 25 -6.95 17.47 -10.67
N VAL A 26 -5.73 17.90 -10.96
CA VAL A 26 -4.98 18.79 -10.06
C VAL A 26 -5.71 20.12 -9.87
N ASP A 27 -6.26 20.68 -10.93
CA ASP A 27 -7.06 21.90 -10.86
C ASP A 27 -8.31 21.72 -9.98
N LYS A 28 -8.99 20.56 -10.04
CA LYS A 28 -10.11 20.21 -9.14
C LYS A 28 -9.65 20.09 -7.68
N VAL A 29 -8.49 19.47 -7.42
CA VAL A 29 -7.93 19.39 -6.05
C VAL A 29 -7.68 20.79 -5.51
N LYS A 30 -7.06 21.68 -6.31
CA LYS A 30 -6.79 23.06 -5.92
C LYS A 30 -8.06 23.86 -5.67
N ALA A 31 -9.12 23.58 -6.42
CA ALA A 31 -10.42 24.21 -6.23
C ALA A 31 -11.15 23.73 -4.96
N ALA A 32 -10.99 22.45 -4.58
CA ALA A 32 -11.57 21.88 -3.37
C ALA A 32 -10.79 22.24 -2.09
N TYR A 33 -9.49 22.51 -2.22
CA TYR A 33 -8.60 22.70 -1.07
C TYR A 33 -9.02 23.81 -0.10
N PRO A 34 -9.48 25.01 -0.54
CA PRO A 34 -9.86 26.06 0.40
C PRO A 34 -11.02 25.69 1.35
N GLU A 35 -11.98 24.91 0.88
CA GLU A 35 -13.09 24.39 1.70
C GLU A 35 -12.56 23.43 2.75
N ILE A 36 -11.70 22.51 2.37
CA ILE A 36 -11.09 21.53 3.29
C ILE A 36 -10.17 22.23 4.31
N ALA A 37 -9.39 23.22 3.89
CA ALA A 37 -8.49 23.97 4.77
C ALA A 37 -9.23 24.80 5.82
N ALA A 38 -10.48 25.18 5.56
CA ALA A 38 -11.31 25.92 6.49
C ALA A 38 -11.94 25.08 7.62
N LEU A 39 -11.90 23.74 7.49
CA LEU A 39 -12.41 22.81 8.50
C LEU A 39 -11.53 22.84 9.77
N ASP A 40 -12.13 22.71 10.95
CA ASP A 40 -11.37 22.38 12.15
C ASP A 40 -10.86 20.94 12.12
N ASN A 41 -10.12 20.52 13.15
CA ASN A 41 -9.49 19.19 13.16
C ASN A 41 -10.52 18.05 13.22
N ASP A 42 -11.58 18.19 13.99
CA ASP A 42 -12.63 17.19 14.10
C ASP A 42 -13.46 17.12 12.81
N ALA A 43 -13.81 18.28 12.23
CA ALA A 43 -14.51 18.34 10.95
C ALA A 43 -13.68 17.76 9.78
N LEU A 44 -12.35 17.94 9.80
CA LEU A 44 -11.46 17.35 8.81
C LEU A 44 -11.48 15.81 8.88
N ARG A 45 -11.47 15.24 10.08
CA ARG A 45 -11.62 13.79 10.28
C ARG A 45 -13.02 13.30 9.90
N ALA A 46 -14.06 14.04 10.29
CA ALA A 46 -15.45 13.73 9.92
C ALA A 46 -15.64 13.71 8.39
N LYS A 47 -14.96 14.61 7.67
CA LYS A 47 -14.99 14.60 6.20
C LYS A 47 -14.44 13.31 5.62
N THR A 48 -13.40 12.73 6.22
CA THR A 48 -12.88 11.40 5.81
C THR A 48 -13.95 10.31 5.97
N GLU A 49 -14.68 10.30 7.08
CA GLU A 49 -15.77 9.32 7.30
C GLU A 49 -16.93 9.53 6.33
N GLU A 50 -17.25 10.78 5.99
CA GLU A 50 -18.22 11.11 4.93
C GLU A 50 -17.82 10.50 3.58
N LEU A 51 -16.52 10.64 3.17
CA LEU A 51 -16.03 10.07 1.93
C LEU A 51 -16.06 8.54 1.95
N LYS A 52 -15.66 7.90 3.06
CA LYS A 52 -15.78 6.44 3.24
C LYS A 52 -17.22 5.98 3.09
N ALA A 53 -18.16 6.67 3.74
CA ALA A 53 -19.58 6.35 3.65
C ALA A 53 -20.12 6.51 2.22
N TYR A 54 -19.73 7.58 1.53
CA TYR A 54 -20.10 7.81 0.14
C TYR A 54 -19.65 6.65 -0.78
N ILE A 55 -18.37 6.27 -0.72
CA ILE A 55 -17.84 5.16 -1.51
C ILE A 55 -18.57 3.86 -1.18
N ARG A 56 -18.74 3.54 0.10
CA ARG A 56 -19.40 2.30 0.53
C ARG A 56 -20.85 2.24 0.07
N ASN A 57 -21.57 3.34 0.16
CA ASN A 57 -22.99 3.42 -0.20
C ASN A 57 -23.21 3.40 -1.71
N SER A 58 -22.24 3.81 -2.52
CA SER A 58 -22.35 3.77 -3.97
C SER A 58 -22.61 2.37 -4.54
N ALA A 59 -22.14 1.31 -3.86
CA ALA A 59 -22.32 -0.09 -4.27
C ALA A 59 -23.17 -0.89 -3.24
N ALA A 60 -23.99 -0.24 -2.45
CA ALA A 60 -24.76 -0.89 -1.37
C ALA A 60 -25.68 -2.01 -1.86
N GLU A 61 -26.36 -1.80 -2.99
CA GLU A 61 -27.27 -2.80 -3.59
C GLU A 61 -26.51 -4.05 -4.02
N GLN A 62 -25.41 -3.87 -4.77
CA GLN A 62 -24.60 -4.99 -5.27
C GLN A 62 -23.98 -5.77 -4.11
N ARG A 63 -23.49 -5.09 -3.08
CA ARG A 63 -22.94 -5.72 -1.88
C ARG A 63 -23.99 -6.56 -1.15
N SER A 64 -25.20 -6.03 -0.95
CA SER A 64 -26.28 -6.80 -0.34
C SER A 64 -26.60 -8.07 -1.14
N LYS A 65 -26.66 -7.98 -2.45
CA LYS A 65 -26.86 -9.15 -3.34
C LYS A 65 -25.73 -10.18 -3.19
N VAL A 66 -24.47 -9.73 -3.13
CA VAL A 66 -23.32 -10.64 -2.94
C VAL A 66 -23.42 -11.36 -1.60
N GLU A 67 -23.78 -10.67 -0.52
CA GLU A 67 -23.96 -11.26 0.81
C GLU A 67 -25.10 -12.29 0.82
N GLU A 68 -26.24 -11.98 0.19
CA GLU A 68 -27.38 -12.89 0.04
C GLU A 68 -26.98 -14.16 -0.73
N LEU A 69 -26.27 -14.01 -1.88
CA LEU A 69 -25.81 -15.13 -2.68
C LEU A 69 -24.79 -15.99 -1.91
N LYS A 70 -23.80 -15.38 -1.23
CA LYS A 70 -22.83 -16.09 -0.39
C LYS A 70 -23.50 -16.89 0.73
N ALA A 71 -24.51 -16.32 1.37
CA ALA A 71 -25.27 -17.02 2.42
C ALA A 71 -26.07 -18.20 1.87
N SER A 72 -26.46 -18.19 0.61
CA SER A 72 -27.19 -19.30 -0.04
C SER A 72 -26.31 -20.45 -0.49
N VAL A 73 -24.97 -20.25 -0.63
CA VAL A 73 -24.03 -21.25 -1.17
C VAL A 73 -24.11 -22.60 -0.42
N GLU A 74 -24.18 -22.56 0.92
CA GLU A 74 -24.21 -23.78 1.73
C GLU A 74 -25.47 -24.60 1.52
N ASN A 75 -26.59 -23.96 1.17
CA ASN A 75 -27.90 -24.58 0.95
C ASN A 75 -28.18 -24.90 -0.52
N THR A 76 -27.27 -24.61 -1.44
CA THR A 76 -27.42 -24.83 -2.88
C THR A 76 -26.81 -26.18 -3.26
N GLU A 77 -27.49 -26.92 -4.15
CA GLU A 77 -26.98 -28.21 -4.70
C GLU A 77 -25.65 -27.98 -5.43
N LEU A 78 -24.79 -29.00 -5.40
CA LEU A 78 -23.41 -28.89 -5.88
C LEU A 78 -23.32 -28.48 -7.35
N GLU A 79 -24.28 -28.95 -8.18
CA GLU A 79 -24.35 -28.68 -9.61
C GLU A 79 -24.70 -27.22 -9.93
N GLU A 80 -25.43 -26.53 -9.04
CA GLU A 80 -25.86 -25.14 -9.21
C GLU A 80 -24.86 -24.14 -8.61
N ARG A 81 -23.91 -24.58 -7.79
CA ARG A 81 -22.92 -23.70 -7.13
C ARG A 81 -22.00 -22.99 -8.11
N GLU A 82 -21.66 -23.62 -9.23
CA GLU A 82 -20.80 -23.00 -10.24
C GLU A 82 -21.46 -21.76 -10.85
N GLU A 83 -22.76 -21.84 -11.17
CA GLU A 83 -23.51 -20.69 -11.67
C GLU A 83 -23.63 -19.57 -10.60
N LEU A 84 -23.83 -19.97 -9.34
CA LEU A 84 -23.91 -19.03 -8.23
C LEU A 84 -22.58 -18.28 -8.00
N PHE A 85 -21.45 -18.97 -8.05
CA PHE A 85 -20.13 -18.34 -7.98
C PHE A 85 -19.88 -17.40 -9.16
N ALA A 86 -20.27 -17.78 -10.38
CA ALA A 86 -20.15 -16.89 -11.54
C ALA A 86 -20.99 -15.60 -11.39
N GLN A 87 -22.15 -15.66 -10.74
CA GLN A 87 -22.96 -14.48 -10.42
C GLN A 87 -22.29 -13.60 -9.36
N ILE A 88 -21.72 -14.21 -8.32
CA ILE A 88 -20.96 -13.50 -7.27
C ILE A 88 -19.77 -12.76 -7.91
N ASP A 89 -18.96 -13.44 -8.70
CA ASP A 89 -17.79 -12.87 -9.36
C ASP A 89 -18.16 -11.68 -10.25
N LYS A 90 -19.29 -11.78 -10.97
CA LYS A 90 -19.80 -10.69 -11.81
C LYS A 90 -20.18 -9.47 -10.98
N LEU A 91 -20.91 -9.68 -9.86
CA LEU A 91 -21.30 -8.60 -8.95
C LEU A 91 -20.10 -7.96 -8.25
N GLU A 92 -19.12 -8.77 -7.83
CA GLU A 92 -17.89 -8.26 -7.23
C GLU A 92 -17.11 -7.38 -8.21
N LYS A 93 -17.06 -7.76 -9.49
CA LYS A 93 -16.49 -6.91 -10.54
C LYS A 93 -17.28 -5.61 -10.75
N GLU A 94 -18.61 -5.65 -10.74
CA GLU A 94 -19.44 -4.45 -10.81
C GLU A 94 -19.20 -3.52 -9.63
N ILE A 95 -19.00 -4.06 -8.41
CA ILE A 95 -18.65 -3.28 -7.21
C ILE A 95 -17.33 -2.53 -7.42
N LEU A 96 -16.30 -3.21 -7.96
CA LEU A 96 -15.02 -2.56 -8.25
C LEU A 96 -15.16 -1.42 -9.25
N ASP A 97 -15.91 -1.61 -10.33
CA ASP A 97 -16.17 -0.57 -11.34
C ASP A 97 -16.95 0.63 -10.75
N ILE A 98 -17.86 0.39 -9.82
CA ILE A 98 -18.59 1.44 -9.09
C ILE A 98 -17.64 2.19 -8.14
N TYR A 99 -16.81 1.47 -7.39
CA TYR A 99 -15.85 2.08 -6.48
C TYR A 99 -14.82 2.92 -7.22
N GLU A 100 -14.33 2.48 -8.39
CA GLU A 100 -13.42 3.28 -9.21
C GLU A 100 -14.01 4.65 -9.58
N LYS A 101 -15.29 4.68 -9.98
CA LYS A 101 -16.00 5.94 -10.28
C LYS A 101 -16.17 6.81 -9.03
N ALA A 102 -16.56 6.19 -7.91
CA ALA A 102 -16.75 6.90 -6.65
C ALA A 102 -15.40 7.48 -6.14
N LEU A 103 -14.29 6.73 -6.28
CA LEU A 103 -12.95 7.21 -5.95
C LEU A 103 -12.55 8.42 -6.80
N ASP A 104 -12.85 8.41 -8.11
CA ASP A 104 -12.63 9.55 -8.98
C ASP A 104 -13.42 10.80 -8.53
N GLU A 105 -14.67 10.62 -8.13
CA GLU A 105 -15.51 11.73 -7.65
C GLU A 105 -14.97 12.33 -6.34
N VAL A 106 -14.50 11.53 -5.42
CA VAL A 106 -14.00 12.00 -4.12
C VAL A 106 -12.52 12.38 -4.12
N LEU A 107 -11.75 12.03 -5.16
CA LEU A 107 -10.31 12.30 -5.26
C LEU A 107 -9.93 13.76 -4.92
N PRO A 108 -10.63 14.79 -5.44
CA PRO A 108 -10.27 16.17 -5.13
C PRO A 108 -10.32 16.48 -3.63
N ALA A 109 -11.35 16.01 -2.94
CA ALA A 109 -11.52 16.20 -1.50
C ALA A 109 -10.49 15.35 -0.71
N ALA A 110 -10.30 14.08 -1.08
CA ALA A 110 -9.38 13.18 -0.41
C ALA A 110 -7.92 13.69 -0.47
N PHE A 111 -7.46 14.12 -1.65
CA PHE A 111 -6.10 14.69 -1.79
C PHE A 111 -5.95 16.00 -1.02
N SER A 112 -7.00 16.81 -0.99
CA SER A 112 -7.03 18.04 -0.17
C SER A 112 -6.94 17.74 1.31
N ILE A 113 -7.62 16.71 1.81
CA ILE A 113 -7.54 16.25 3.20
C ILE A 113 -6.11 15.83 3.57
N VAL A 114 -5.48 14.98 2.76
CA VAL A 114 -4.08 14.53 3.01
C VAL A 114 -3.12 15.71 3.01
N LYS A 115 -3.24 16.62 2.03
CA LYS A 115 -2.40 17.82 1.94
C LYS A 115 -2.59 18.73 3.17
N GLU A 116 -3.83 18.96 3.59
CA GLU A 116 -4.13 19.79 4.75
C GLU A 116 -3.63 19.15 6.05
N THR A 117 -3.81 17.85 6.20
CA THR A 117 -3.30 17.10 7.36
C THR A 117 -1.78 17.17 7.44
N ALA A 118 -1.09 16.96 6.32
CA ALA A 118 0.36 17.11 6.23
C ALA A 118 0.82 18.54 6.62
N LYS A 119 0.09 19.55 6.19
CA LYS A 119 0.36 20.94 6.54
C LYS A 119 0.16 21.19 8.04
N ARG A 120 -0.94 20.72 8.63
CA ARG A 120 -1.21 20.88 10.08
C ARG A 120 -0.13 20.23 10.92
N PHE A 121 0.32 19.03 10.59
CA PHE A 121 1.46 18.40 11.26
C PHE A 121 2.77 19.19 11.08
N SER A 122 2.98 19.85 9.94
CA SER A 122 4.19 20.65 9.73
C SER A 122 4.19 22.00 10.45
N GLU A 123 3.01 22.56 10.74
CA GLU A 123 2.86 23.88 11.35
C GLU A 123 2.58 23.85 12.86
N ASN A 124 2.23 22.67 13.42
CA ASN A 124 1.86 22.54 14.82
C ASN A 124 2.61 21.38 15.48
N GLU A 125 3.19 21.59 16.65
CA GLU A 125 3.82 20.52 17.43
C GLU A 125 2.81 19.47 17.90
N GLU A 126 1.57 19.90 18.14
CA GLU A 126 0.47 19.05 18.60
C GLU A 126 -0.83 19.41 17.88
N ILE A 127 -1.60 18.37 17.54
CA ILE A 127 -2.94 18.48 16.96
C ILE A 127 -3.92 17.80 17.89
N THR A 128 -4.89 18.57 18.39
CA THR A 128 -5.93 18.06 19.30
C THR A 128 -7.21 17.77 18.54
N VAL A 129 -7.81 16.61 18.82
CA VAL A 129 -9.10 16.15 18.29
C VAL A 129 -9.94 15.48 19.37
N THR A 130 -11.22 15.27 19.14
CA THR A 130 -12.07 14.43 19.98
C THR A 130 -11.63 12.97 19.85
N ALA A 131 -11.38 12.31 20.98
CA ALA A 131 -10.87 10.94 21.02
C ALA A 131 -11.94 9.92 20.62
N THR A 132 -11.59 9.08 19.64
CA THR A 132 -12.36 7.90 19.24
C THR A 132 -11.82 6.63 19.92
N GLU A 133 -12.51 5.50 19.79
CA GLU A 133 -12.01 4.19 20.21
C GLU A 133 -10.69 3.83 19.52
N PHE A 134 -10.56 4.18 18.23
CA PHE A 134 -9.33 3.97 17.47
C PHE A 134 -8.16 4.75 18.09
N ASP A 135 -8.36 6.03 18.46
CA ASP A 135 -7.33 6.85 19.08
C ASP A 135 -6.89 6.28 20.43
N ARG A 136 -7.84 5.76 21.23
CA ARG A 136 -7.54 5.12 22.54
C ARG A 136 -6.70 3.85 22.35
N HIS A 137 -7.05 3.04 21.37
CA HIS A 137 -6.26 1.85 21.02
C HIS A 137 -4.86 2.22 20.51
N LEU A 138 -4.78 3.26 19.67
CA LEU A 138 -3.53 3.75 19.13
C LEU A 138 -2.61 4.28 20.22
N ALA A 139 -3.13 5.06 21.17
CA ALA A 139 -2.37 5.61 22.29
C ALA A 139 -1.79 4.52 23.24
N ALA A 140 -2.37 3.32 23.24
CA ALA A 140 -1.84 2.21 24.01
C ALA A 140 -0.59 1.56 23.36
N THR A 141 -0.34 1.84 22.06
CA THR A 141 0.68 1.14 21.26
C THR A 141 1.66 2.07 20.55
N LYS A 142 1.37 3.37 20.50
CA LYS A 142 2.16 4.38 19.77
C LYS A 142 2.45 5.59 20.62
N ASP A 143 3.64 6.14 20.49
CA ASP A 143 4.14 7.24 21.31
C ASP A 143 3.70 8.62 20.81
N PHE A 144 3.31 8.75 19.54
CA PHE A 144 2.95 10.01 18.90
C PHE A 144 1.51 10.46 19.17
N VAL A 145 0.73 9.69 19.91
CA VAL A 145 -0.63 10.06 20.32
C VAL A 145 -0.83 9.76 21.79
N ARG A 146 -1.47 10.69 22.51
CA ARG A 146 -1.86 10.52 23.92
C ARG A 146 -3.31 10.92 24.14
N ILE A 147 -3.92 10.36 25.16
CA ILE A 147 -5.32 10.64 25.53
C ILE A 147 -5.36 11.50 26.78
N GLU A 148 -6.10 12.60 26.70
CA GLU A 148 -6.39 13.47 27.83
C GLU A 148 -7.92 13.68 27.94
N GLY A 149 -8.56 12.90 28.81
CA GLY A 149 -10.02 12.90 28.97
C GLY A 149 -10.75 12.44 27.71
N ASP A 150 -11.46 13.34 27.07
CA ASP A 150 -12.19 13.11 25.81
C ASP A 150 -11.39 13.53 24.56
N LYS A 151 -10.12 13.92 24.73
CA LYS A 151 -9.27 14.40 23.65
C LYS A 151 -8.15 13.43 23.33
N ALA A 152 -7.83 13.30 22.04
CA ALA A 152 -6.62 12.70 21.53
C ALA A 152 -5.70 13.81 21.02
N ILE A 153 -4.44 13.77 21.44
CA ILE A 153 -3.42 14.74 21.10
C ILE A 153 -2.34 14.03 20.30
N TYR A 154 -2.23 14.40 19.05
CA TYR A 154 -1.25 13.87 18.10
C TYR A 154 -0.02 14.80 18.05
N GLN A 155 1.16 14.22 18.21
CA GLN A 155 2.42 14.93 18.11
C GLN A 155 2.90 14.94 16.66
N ASN A 156 3.67 15.97 16.26
CA ASN A 156 4.27 16.06 14.93
C ASN A 156 5.63 15.35 14.82
N HIS A 157 6.04 14.62 15.85
CA HIS A 157 7.29 13.87 15.87
C HIS A 157 7.07 12.45 16.37
N TRP A 158 7.83 11.53 15.81
CA TRP A 158 7.80 10.09 16.13
C TRP A 158 9.04 9.38 15.62
N VAL A 159 9.25 8.14 16.09
CA VAL A 159 10.34 7.30 15.62
C VAL A 159 9.94 6.62 14.31
N ALA A 160 10.77 6.77 13.27
CA ALA A 160 10.63 6.09 11.99
C ALA A 160 11.98 5.49 11.55
N GLY A 161 12.02 4.18 11.29
CA GLY A 161 13.26 3.49 10.94
C GLY A 161 14.35 3.61 12.01
N GLY A 162 13.95 3.73 13.28
CA GLY A 162 14.86 3.88 14.42
C GLY A 162 15.41 5.29 14.64
N ASN A 163 14.93 6.30 13.90
CA ASN A 163 15.35 7.70 14.04
C ASN A 163 14.18 8.58 14.47
N ASP A 164 14.44 9.53 15.36
CA ASP A 164 13.49 10.58 15.70
C ASP A 164 13.23 11.44 14.46
N THR A 165 11.99 11.57 14.08
CA THR A 165 11.57 12.29 12.87
C THR A 165 10.51 13.32 13.24
N VAL A 166 10.74 14.57 12.85
CA VAL A 166 9.75 15.65 12.94
C VAL A 166 9.10 15.81 11.57
N TRP A 167 7.77 15.82 11.52
CA TRP A 167 7.06 16.04 10.28
C TRP A 167 7.16 17.50 9.83
N ASN A 168 7.72 17.72 8.65
CA ASN A 168 7.94 19.05 8.07
C ASN A 168 7.59 19.12 6.57
N MET A 169 6.81 18.14 6.07
CA MET A 169 6.50 18.01 4.65
C MET A 169 5.08 18.47 4.34
N VAL A 170 4.93 19.17 3.21
CA VAL A 170 3.63 19.55 2.64
C VAL A 170 3.66 19.28 1.14
N HIS A 171 2.60 18.74 0.58
CA HIS A 171 2.51 18.40 -0.85
C HIS A 171 2.56 19.64 -1.75
N TYR A 172 3.47 19.63 -2.72
CA TYR A 172 3.51 20.59 -3.82
C TYR A 172 2.56 20.18 -4.95
N ASP A 173 2.22 21.14 -5.83
CA ASP A 173 1.33 20.87 -6.97
C ASP A 173 1.84 19.76 -7.89
N VAL A 174 3.16 19.66 -8.11
CA VAL A 174 3.77 18.57 -8.88
C VAL A 174 3.58 17.21 -8.21
N GLN A 175 3.54 17.16 -6.89
CA GLN A 175 3.28 15.94 -6.13
C GLN A 175 1.81 15.51 -6.19
N LEU A 176 0.87 16.48 -6.21
CA LEU A 176 -0.54 16.19 -6.51
C LEU A 176 -0.68 15.55 -7.90
N PHE A 177 0.06 16.07 -8.88
CA PHE A 177 0.10 15.49 -10.23
C PHE A 177 0.57 14.03 -10.21
N GLY A 178 1.69 13.75 -9.54
CA GLY A 178 2.22 12.39 -9.35
C GLY A 178 1.21 11.44 -8.68
N GLY A 179 0.51 11.93 -7.65
CA GLY A 179 -0.53 11.17 -6.96
C GLY A 179 -1.68 10.76 -7.87
N VAL A 180 -2.16 11.67 -8.74
CA VAL A 180 -3.20 11.35 -9.74
C VAL A 180 -2.69 10.34 -10.76
N VAL A 181 -1.46 10.48 -11.25
CA VAL A 181 -0.84 9.52 -12.19
C VAL A 181 -0.85 8.11 -11.61
N LEU A 182 -0.43 7.96 -10.35
CA LEU A 182 -0.40 6.68 -9.65
C LEU A 182 -1.80 6.10 -9.41
N HIS A 183 -2.77 6.94 -9.01
CA HIS A 183 -4.16 6.50 -8.84
C HIS A 183 -4.75 5.99 -10.17
N LYS A 184 -4.40 6.59 -11.28
CA LYS A 184 -4.83 6.17 -12.63
C LYS A 184 -4.07 4.94 -13.16
N GLY A 185 -3.33 4.21 -12.32
CA GLY A 185 -2.63 2.99 -12.69
C GLY A 185 -1.48 3.20 -13.65
N LYS A 186 -0.90 4.40 -13.66
CA LYS A 186 0.24 4.76 -14.53
C LYS A 186 1.55 4.78 -13.72
N ILE A 187 2.67 4.81 -14.41
CA ILE A 187 4.00 4.95 -13.80
C ILE A 187 4.32 6.44 -13.67
N ALA A 188 4.62 6.87 -12.45
CA ALA A 188 5.14 8.20 -12.16
C ALA A 188 6.67 8.13 -12.04
N GLU A 189 7.39 8.65 -13.04
CA GLU A 189 8.83 8.80 -12.99
C GLU A 189 9.17 10.07 -12.21
N MET A 190 9.92 9.91 -11.10
CA MET A 190 10.33 11.00 -10.24
C MET A 190 11.81 10.87 -9.89
N ALA A 191 12.56 11.96 -9.95
CA ALA A 191 13.96 11.97 -9.59
C ALA A 191 14.17 11.76 -8.08
N THR A 192 15.38 11.39 -7.72
CA THR A 192 15.77 11.25 -6.31
C THR A 192 15.60 12.59 -5.59
N GLY A 193 14.97 12.58 -4.42
CA GLY A 193 14.74 13.79 -3.62
C GLY A 193 13.45 14.56 -3.94
N GLU A 194 12.68 14.16 -4.95
CA GLU A 194 11.39 14.81 -5.29
C GLU A 194 10.22 14.40 -4.39
N GLY A 195 10.47 13.54 -3.40
CA GLY A 195 9.48 13.16 -2.39
C GLY A 195 8.52 12.07 -2.84
N LYS A 196 9.00 11.02 -3.53
CA LYS A 196 8.20 9.86 -3.96
C LYS A 196 7.34 9.29 -2.83
N THR A 197 7.92 9.09 -1.64
CA THR A 197 7.21 8.54 -0.48
C THR A 197 6.04 9.43 -0.05
N LEU A 198 6.21 10.76 -0.10
CA LEU A 198 5.14 11.72 0.20
C LEU A 198 4.04 11.69 -0.88
N VAL A 199 4.41 11.59 -2.16
CA VAL A 199 3.44 11.46 -3.27
C VAL A 199 2.58 10.23 -3.12
N ALA A 200 3.16 9.11 -2.72
CA ALA A 200 2.44 7.86 -2.50
C ALA A 200 1.32 7.98 -1.46
N THR A 201 1.43 8.93 -0.50
CA THR A 201 0.40 9.10 0.52
C THR A 201 -0.96 9.46 -0.06
N LEU A 202 -1.00 10.16 -1.18
CA LEU A 202 -2.23 10.62 -1.82
C LEU A 202 -3.08 9.47 -2.37
N PRO A 203 -2.59 8.63 -3.30
CA PRO A 203 -3.36 7.52 -3.83
C PRO A 203 -3.55 6.40 -2.80
N VAL A 204 -2.61 6.20 -1.86
CA VAL A 204 -2.75 5.23 -0.78
C VAL A 204 -3.93 5.59 0.12
N PHE A 205 -4.00 6.84 0.59
CA PHE A 205 -5.13 7.33 1.39
C PHE A 205 -6.45 7.17 0.64
N LEU A 206 -6.53 7.66 -0.60
CA LEU A 206 -7.74 7.60 -1.41
C LEU A 206 -8.28 6.17 -1.56
N ASN A 207 -7.42 5.23 -1.96
CA ASN A 207 -7.83 3.85 -2.18
C ASN A 207 -8.12 3.09 -0.88
N ALA A 208 -7.49 3.47 0.25
CA ALA A 208 -7.79 2.91 1.57
C ALA A 208 -9.21 3.23 2.05
N LEU A 209 -9.83 4.33 1.57
CA LEU A 209 -11.21 4.70 1.92
C LEU A 209 -12.26 3.65 1.49
N THR A 210 -11.93 2.75 0.55
CA THR A 210 -12.81 1.63 0.17
C THR A 210 -12.98 0.60 1.29
N GLY A 211 -12.00 0.49 2.22
CA GLY A 211 -11.91 -0.56 3.22
C GLY A 211 -11.45 -1.93 2.68
N ASN A 212 -11.14 -2.02 1.39
CA ASN A 212 -10.71 -3.27 0.75
C ASN A 212 -9.20 -3.55 0.90
N GLY A 213 -8.44 -2.59 1.43
CA GLY A 213 -7.00 -2.68 1.67
C GLY A 213 -6.14 -2.16 0.53
N VAL A 214 -5.03 -1.60 0.93
CA VAL A 214 -3.99 -1.09 0.03
C VAL A 214 -2.67 -1.74 0.39
N HIS A 215 -1.95 -2.25 -0.59
CA HIS A 215 -0.60 -2.77 -0.43
C HIS A 215 0.42 -1.74 -0.90
N VAL A 216 1.38 -1.39 -0.05
CA VAL A 216 2.53 -0.55 -0.39
C VAL A 216 3.76 -1.44 -0.46
N VAL A 217 4.23 -1.68 -1.68
CA VAL A 217 5.28 -2.65 -1.97
C VAL A 217 6.61 -1.92 -2.15
N THR A 218 7.64 -2.34 -1.43
CA THR A 218 9.00 -1.81 -1.51
C THR A 218 10.02 -2.92 -1.80
N VAL A 219 11.28 -2.53 -2.04
CA VAL A 219 12.35 -3.48 -2.41
C VAL A 219 13.04 -4.14 -1.22
N ASN A 220 12.95 -3.59 0.00
CA ASN A 220 13.58 -4.16 1.17
C ASN A 220 12.80 -3.87 2.46
N ASP A 221 13.07 -4.67 3.49
CA ASP A 221 12.38 -4.64 4.79
C ASP A 221 12.64 -3.34 5.58
N TYR A 222 13.81 -2.74 5.43
CA TYR A 222 14.11 -1.45 6.05
C TYR A 222 13.19 -0.35 5.54
N LEU A 223 13.02 -0.24 4.22
CA LEU A 223 12.12 0.74 3.60
C LEU A 223 10.66 0.47 3.99
N ALA A 224 10.22 -0.79 3.95
CA ALA A 224 8.86 -1.16 4.33
C ALA A 224 8.54 -0.73 5.77
N LYS A 225 9.43 -1.02 6.72
CA LYS A 225 9.30 -0.64 8.13
C LYS A 225 9.38 0.87 8.32
N ARG A 226 10.40 1.53 7.74
CA ARG A 226 10.61 2.98 7.84
C ARG A 226 9.40 3.74 7.29
N ASP A 227 8.93 3.41 6.10
CA ASP A 227 7.89 4.18 5.42
C ASP A 227 6.52 3.94 6.06
N SER A 228 6.25 2.73 6.58
CA SER A 228 5.06 2.46 7.39
C SER A 228 5.03 3.28 8.68
N GLU A 229 6.19 3.49 9.32
CA GLU A 229 6.33 4.30 10.53
C GLU A 229 6.30 5.79 10.22
N TRP A 230 6.92 6.21 9.14
CA TRP A 230 7.05 7.63 8.78
C TRP A 230 5.73 8.22 8.25
N MET A 231 5.06 7.53 7.31
CA MET A 231 3.82 8.00 6.71
C MET A 231 2.57 7.55 7.49
N GLY A 232 2.71 6.49 8.30
CA GLY A 232 1.61 5.90 9.06
C GLY A 232 0.78 6.88 9.88
N PRO A 233 1.39 7.77 10.68
CA PRO A 233 0.65 8.73 11.50
C PRO A 233 -0.30 9.63 10.73
N LEU A 234 0.04 9.97 9.46
CA LEU A 234 -0.82 10.76 8.59
C LEU A 234 -2.16 10.04 8.30
N TYR A 235 -2.11 8.74 8.08
CA TYR A 235 -3.30 7.91 7.83
C TYR A 235 -4.06 7.61 9.11
N MET A 236 -3.32 7.28 10.17
CA MET A 236 -3.88 6.94 11.48
C MET A 236 -4.64 8.12 12.10
N PHE A 237 -4.23 9.36 11.82
CA PHE A 237 -4.98 10.56 12.22
C PHE A 237 -6.42 10.54 11.68
N HIS A 238 -6.67 9.91 10.55
CA HIS A 238 -7.98 9.74 9.93
C HIS A 238 -8.65 8.39 10.26
N GLY A 239 -8.17 7.67 11.26
CA GLY A 239 -8.75 6.40 11.67
C GLY A 239 -8.49 5.25 10.69
N LEU A 240 -7.46 5.35 9.83
CA LEU A 240 -7.02 4.27 8.96
C LEU A 240 -5.93 3.45 9.67
N SER A 241 -6.11 2.15 9.71
CA SER A 241 -5.12 1.22 10.27
C SER A 241 -3.95 1.00 9.33
N VAL A 242 -2.73 0.97 9.88
CA VAL A 242 -1.48 0.78 9.12
C VAL A 242 -0.64 -0.28 9.81
N ASP A 243 -0.16 -1.26 9.03
CA ASP A 243 0.79 -2.24 9.52
C ASP A 243 1.83 -2.60 8.44
N CYS A 244 2.85 -3.35 8.83
CA CYS A 244 3.94 -3.80 7.97
C CYS A 244 4.17 -5.30 8.17
N ILE A 245 3.97 -6.10 7.11
CA ILE A 245 4.11 -7.56 7.18
C ILE A 245 5.53 -8.01 7.53
N ASP A 246 6.55 -7.23 7.16
CA ASP A 246 7.96 -7.53 7.49
C ASP A 246 8.29 -7.42 8.99
N LYS A 247 7.34 -6.97 9.82
CA LYS A 247 7.44 -6.96 11.30
C LYS A 247 6.92 -8.25 11.93
N HIS A 248 6.24 -9.09 11.16
CA HIS A 248 5.53 -10.26 11.68
C HIS A 248 6.05 -11.55 11.06
N GLN A 249 6.06 -12.62 11.85
CA GLN A 249 6.48 -13.95 11.39
C GLN A 249 5.49 -14.49 10.33
N PRO A 250 5.97 -15.17 9.28
CA PRO A 250 5.11 -15.85 8.31
C PRO A 250 4.08 -16.78 8.98
N ASN A 251 2.89 -16.87 8.40
CA ASN A 251 1.77 -17.70 8.87
C ASN A 251 1.27 -17.40 10.30
N SER A 252 1.68 -16.28 10.90
CA SER A 252 1.22 -15.89 12.24
C SER A 252 -0.12 -15.14 12.18
N ASP A 253 -0.86 -15.15 13.31
CA ASP A 253 -2.08 -14.35 13.45
C ASP A 253 -1.78 -12.85 13.32
N ALA A 254 -0.63 -12.39 13.84
CA ALA A 254 -0.20 -11.01 13.71
C ALA A 254 -0.01 -10.62 12.23
N ARG A 255 0.56 -11.52 11.40
CA ARG A 255 0.70 -11.29 9.96
C ARG A 255 -0.64 -11.25 9.26
N ARG A 256 -1.58 -12.11 9.65
CA ARG A 256 -2.98 -12.08 9.16
C ARG A 256 -3.66 -10.75 9.51
N GLN A 257 -3.47 -10.27 10.75
CA GLN A 257 -4.00 -8.97 11.16
C GLN A 257 -3.37 -7.80 10.38
N ALA A 258 -2.08 -7.89 10.04
CA ALA A 258 -1.42 -6.89 9.19
C ALA A 258 -2.05 -6.80 7.78
N TYR A 259 -2.46 -7.92 7.19
CA TYR A 259 -3.20 -7.92 5.92
C TYR A 259 -4.63 -7.38 6.04
N LEU A 260 -5.22 -7.41 7.23
CA LEU A 260 -6.55 -6.82 7.49
C LEU A 260 -6.50 -5.32 7.72
N ALA A 261 -5.32 -4.73 7.90
CA ALA A 261 -5.16 -3.29 7.99
C ALA A 261 -5.64 -2.58 6.72
N ASP A 262 -6.07 -1.32 6.84
CA ASP A 262 -6.47 -0.51 5.67
C ASP A 262 -5.29 -0.30 4.72
N ILE A 263 -4.09 -0.19 5.28
CA ILE A 263 -2.85 0.01 4.54
C ILE A 263 -1.79 -0.97 5.06
N THR A 264 -1.30 -1.84 4.19
CA THR A 264 -0.31 -2.85 4.50
C THR A 264 0.98 -2.59 3.73
N PHE A 265 2.06 -2.29 4.45
CA PHE A 265 3.40 -2.18 3.89
C PHE A 265 4.10 -3.54 3.87
N GLY A 266 5.00 -3.73 2.90
CA GLY A 266 5.83 -4.93 2.86
C GLY A 266 6.77 -4.95 1.67
N THR A 267 7.72 -5.90 1.70
CA THR A 267 8.59 -6.15 0.57
C THR A 267 7.89 -6.99 -0.50
N ASN A 268 8.29 -6.79 -1.75
CA ASN A 268 7.81 -7.58 -2.88
C ASN A 268 7.95 -9.09 -2.63
N ASN A 269 9.07 -9.52 -2.06
CA ASN A 269 9.34 -10.93 -1.77
C ASN A 269 8.38 -11.48 -0.71
N GLU A 270 8.15 -10.75 0.37
CA GLU A 270 7.25 -11.21 1.44
C GLU A 270 5.80 -11.31 0.98
N PHE A 271 5.30 -10.33 0.21
CA PHE A 271 3.99 -10.45 -0.43
C PHE A 271 3.91 -11.67 -1.34
N GLY A 272 4.94 -11.91 -2.15
CA GLY A 272 5.00 -13.05 -3.06
C GLY A 272 5.11 -14.39 -2.33
N PHE A 273 5.91 -14.48 -1.25
CA PHE A 273 6.00 -15.70 -0.45
C PHE A 273 4.69 -16.00 0.29
N ASP A 274 4.00 -14.98 0.81
CA ASP A 274 2.69 -15.19 1.43
C ASP A 274 1.67 -15.69 0.40
N TYR A 275 1.66 -15.13 -0.81
CA TYR A 275 0.81 -15.62 -1.89
C TYR A 275 1.09 -17.10 -2.23
N LEU A 276 2.36 -17.49 -2.31
CA LEU A 276 2.73 -18.88 -2.55
C LEU A 276 2.30 -19.80 -1.39
N ARG A 277 2.47 -19.36 -0.14
CA ARG A 277 2.03 -20.10 1.05
C ARG A 277 0.52 -20.27 1.07
N ASP A 278 -0.23 -19.23 0.76
CA ASP A 278 -1.70 -19.26 0.69
C ASP A 278 -2.18 -20.24 -0.40
N ASN A 279 -1.49 -20.32 -1.54
CA ASN A 279 -1.81 -21.30 -2.59
C ASN A 279 -1.50 -22.75 -2.19
N MET A 280 -0.72 -22.99 -1.15
CA MET A 280 -0.45 -24.31 -0.57
C MET A 280 -1.33 -24.62 0.65
N ALA A 281 -2.15 -23.68 1.10
CA ALA A 281 -3.01 -23.84 2.27
C ALA A 281 -4.07 -24.91 2.01
N ILE A 282 -4.30 -25.78 3.01
CA ILE A 282 -5.31 -26.85 2.94
C ILE A 282 -6.68 -26.32 3.39
N SER A 283 -6.69 -25.31 4.24
CA SER A 283 -7.92 -24.72 4.80
C SER A 283 -7.95 -23.21 4.56
N PRO A 284 -9.14 -22.62 4.27
CA PRO A 284 -9.29 -21.16 4.19
C PRO A 284 -8.86 -20.43 5.46
N LYS A 285 -8.86 -21.10 6.62
CA LYS A 285 -8.40 -20.53 7.90
C LYS A 285 -6.89 -20.31 7.96
N ASP A 286 -6.14 -20.98 7.11
CA ASP A 286 -4.68 -20.88 7.05
C ASP A 286 -4.22 -19.74 6.14
N LEU A 287 -5.14 -19.16 5.35
CA LEU A 287 -4.85 -18.02 4.49
C LEU A 287 -4.50 -16.78 5.32
N VAL A 288 -3.45 -16.08 4.93
CA VAL A 288 -3.03 -14.83 5.57
C VAL A 288 -3.45 -13.60 4.77
N GLN A 289 -3.47 -13.70 3.44
CA GLN A 289 -3.87 -12.61 2.56
C GLN A 289 -5.39 -12.57 2.41
N ARG A 290 -5.92 -11.37 2.21
CA ARG A 290 -7.28 -11.14 1.72
C ARG A 290 -7.29 -10.86 0.22
N GLN A 291 -8.46 -10.67 -0.35
CA GLN A 291 -8.61 -10.26 -1.76
C GLN A 291 -7.79 -8.98 -2.04
N HIS A 292 -7.07 -8.99 -3.15
CA HIS A 292 -6.27 -7.85 -3.59
C HIS A 292 -7.19 -6.76 -4.17
N ASN A 293 -6.91 -5.49 -3.81
CA ASN A 293 -7.70 -4.35 -4.28
C ASN A 293 -6.81 -3.32 -5.00
N TYR A 294 -5.88 -2.70 -4.29
CA TYR A 294 -4.98 -1.70 -4.84
C TYR A 294 -3.56 -1.95 -4.34
N ALA A 295 -2.58 -1.83 -5.22
CA ALA A 295 -1.18 -1.88 -4.86
C ALA A 295 -0.41 -0.71 -5.50
N ILE A 296 0.49 -0.11 -4.73
CA ILE A 296 1.51 0.81 -5.22
C ILE A 296 2.87 0.13 -5.06
N VAL A 297 3.67 0.15 -6.12
CA VAL A 297 5.00 -0.47 -6.15
C VAL A 297 6.04 0.62 -6.28
N ASP A 298 6.86 0.80 -5.24
CA ASP A 298 8.02 1.67 -5.28
C ASP A 298 9.21 0.95 -5.91
N GLU A 299 10.13 1.71 -6.54
CA GLU A 299 11.28 1.14 -7.26
C GLU A 299 10.85 0.06 -8.27
N VAL A 300 9.83 0.36 -9.09
CA VAL A 300 9.16 -0.59 -9.99
C VAL A 300 10.11 -1.21 -11.03
N ASP A 301 11.15 -0.51 -11.42
CA ASP A 301 12.24 -1.00 -12.29
C ASP A 301 13.02 -2.13 -11.60
N SER A 302 13.38 -1.98 -10.33
CA SER A 302 14.02 -3.05 -9.56
C SER A 302 13.08 -4.25 -9.41
N VAL A 303 11.84 -4.03 -9.00
CA VAL A 303 10.87 -5.11 -8.71
C VAL A 303 10.44 -5.87 -9.97
N LEU A 304 10.09 -5.16 -11.05
CA LEU A 304 9.46 -5.75 -12.23
C LEU A 304 10.43 -5.98 -13.42
N ILE A 305 11.63 -5.44 -13.36
CA ILE A 305 12.62 -5.59 -14.45
C ILE A 305 13.85 -6.34 -13.94
N ASP A 306 14.57 -5.80 -12.95
CA ASP A 306 15.85 -6.37 -12.49
C ASP A 306 15.62 -7.73 -11.80
N ASP A 307 14.66 -7.81 -10.88
CA ASP A 307 14.35 -9.03 -10.14
C ASP A 307 13.31 -9.94 -10.85
N ALA A 308 12.80 -9.54 -12.01
CA ALA A 308 11.71 -10.26 -12.71
C ALA A 308 12.03 -11.71 -13.04
N ARG A 309 13.32 -12.06 -13.14
CA ARG A 309 13.78 -13.43 -13.44
C ARG A 309 14.18 -14.22 -12.21
N THR A 310 14.17 -13.61 -11.03
CA THR A 310 14.50 -14.29 -9.78
C THR A 310 13.27 -15.01 -9.26
N PRO A 311 13.22 -16.36 -9.31
CA PRO A 311 12.04 -17.08 -8.86
C PRO A 311 11.93 -17.04 -7.33
N LEU A 312 10.72 -16.88 -6.81
CA LEU A 312 10.42 -17.13 -5.41
C LEU A 312 10.27 -18.63 -5.21
N ILE A 313 11.16 -19.24 -4.43
CA ILE A 313 11.18 -20.69 -4.22
C ILE A 313 10.93 -20.97 -2.75
N ILE A 314 9.86 -21.72 -2.44
CA ILE A 314 9.66 -22.33 -1.14
C ILE A 314 10.25 -23.73 -1.20
N SER A 315 11.29 -23.99 -0.39
CA SER A 315 11.91 -25.30 -0.27
C SER A 315 11.83 -25.80 1.17
N GLY A 316 11.57 -27.09 1.33
CA GLY A 316 11.64 -27.77 2.60
C GLY A 316 12.84 -28.72 2.68
N PRO A 317 13.21 -29.19 3.88
CA PRO A 317 14.24 -30.21 4.01
C PRO A 317 13.80 -31.47 3.27
N VAL A 318 14.59 -31.89 2.30
CA VAL A 318 14.40 -33.19 1.63
C VAL A 318 14.88 -34.28 2.57
N PRO A 319 14.12 -35.39 2.79
CA PRO A 319 14.64 -36.52 3.51
C PRO A 319 16.00 -36.95 2.93
N LYS A 320 16.99 -37.17 3.77
CA LYS A 320 18.31 -37.65 3.32
C LYS A 320 18.11 -38.95 2.57
N GLY A 321 18.20 -38.92 1.24
CA GLY A 321 18.36 -40.11 0.44
C GLY A 321 19.78 -40.64 0.55
N ASP A 322 19.97 -41.95 0.43
CA ASP A 322 21.26 -42.62 0.59
C ASP A 322 22.36 -42.19 -0.40
N ASP A 323 22.02 -41.40 -1.43
CA ASP A 323 22.91 -40.95 -2.52
C ASP A 323 23.08 -39.42 -2.60
N GLN A 324 23.38 -38.74 -1.51
CA GLN A 324 23.68 -37.31 -1.59
C GLN A 324 25.15 -37.08 -2.00
N LEU A 325 25.37 -36.75 -3.27
CA LEU A 325 26.65 -36.33 -3.85
C LEU A 325 27.31 -35.16 -3.10
N PHE A 326 26.55 -34.41 -2.32
CA PHE A 326 27.06 -33.26 -1.53
C PHE A 326 28.14 -33.65 -0.54
N GLU A 327 27.96 -34.73 0.21
CA GLU A 327 28.96 -35.19 1.20
C GLU A 327 30.23 -35.70 0.51
N GLN A 328 30.07 -36.35 -0.65
CA GLN A 328 31.20 -36.85 -1.45
C GLN A 328 32.01 -35.70 -2.10
N LEU A 329 31.31 -34.65 -2.56
CA LEU A 329 31.95 -33.51 -3.22
C LEU A 329 32.44 -32.44 -2.25
N ARG A 330 31.95 -32.41 -1.02
CA ARG A 330 32.31 -31.40 0.00
C ARG A 330 33.83 -31.21 0.15
N PRO A 331 34.66 -32.27 0.31
CA PRO A 331 36.10 -32.08 0.46
C PRO A 331 36.78 -31.45 -0.76
N GLN A 332 36.22 -31.68 -1.96
CA GLN A 332 36.75 -31.08 -3.21
C GLN A 332 36.40 -29.59 -3.27
N VAL A 333 35.16 -29.23 -2.91
CA VAL A 333 34.68 -27.83 -2.85
C VAL A 333 35.46 -27.05 -1.79
N GLU A 334 35.68 -27.61 -0.61
CA GLU A 334 36.47 -26.99 0.46
C GLU A 334 37.92 -26.70 -0.01
N ARG A 335 38.57 -27.63 -0.73
CA ARG A 335 39.90 -27.40 -1.31
C ARG A 335 39.88 -26.27 -2.34
N LEU A 336 38.88 -26.19 -3.19
CA LEU A 336 38.72 -25.11 -4.16
C LEU A 336 38.56 -23.75 -3.49
N VAL A 337 37.72 -23.68 -2.46
CA VAL A 337 37.51 -22.45 -1.68
C VAL A 337 38.79 -22.01 -0.97
N GLU A 338 39.54 -22.95 -0.37
CA GLU A 338 40.85 -22.62 0.23
C GLU A 338 41.87 -22.15 -0.77
N ALA A 339 41.95 -22.79 -1.97
CA ALA A 339 42.83 -22.37 -3.02
C ALA A 339 42.48 -20.97 -3.54
N GLN A 340 41.18 -20.68 -3.67
CA GLN A 340 40.68 -19.37 -4.07
C GLN A 340 41.03 -18.28 -3.02
N LYS A 341 40.83 -18.56 -1.72
CA LYS A 341 41.20 -17.63 -0.65
C LYS A 341 42.70 -17.31 -0.66
N LYS A 342 43.56 -18.31 -0.90
CA LYS A 342 45.02 -18.10 -1.07
C LYS A 342 45.37 -17.22 -2.24
N GLN A 343 44.65 -17.34 -3.36
CA GLN A 343 44.88 -16.51 -4.57
C GLN A 343 44.41 -15.08 -4.36
N ILE A 344 43.21 -14.89 -3.73
CA ILE A 344 42.69 -13.56 -3.39
C ILE A 344 43.63 -12.84 -2.44
N GLY A 345 44.13 -13.53 -1.40
CA GLY A 345 45.11 -12.96 -0.47
C GLY A 345 46.43 -12.53 -1.11
N ARG A 346 46.84 -13.17 -2.24
CA ARG A 346 48.04 -12.77 -3.00
C ARG A 346 47.79 -11.58 -3.93
N ALA A 347 46.55 -11.36 -4.36
CA ALA A 347 46.17 -10.23 -5.22
C ALA A 347 46.10 -8.89 -4.44
N HIS A 348 46.01 -8.93 -3.12
CA HIS A 348 45.98 -7.74 -2.25
C HIS A 348 47.35 -7.35 -1.68
N VAL A 349 48.43 -8.07 -2.02
CA VAL A 349 49.80 -7.75 -1.65
C VAL A 349 50.57 -7.27 -2.89
#